data_ff0668ca6bbee7c8931bfb9ff72b7692
#
_entry.id   ff0668ca6bbee7c8931bfb9ff72b7692
#
_cell.length_a   1.000
_cell.length_b   1.000
_cell.length_c   1.000
_cell.angle_alpha   90.00
_cell.angle_beta   90.00
_cell.angle_gamma   90.00
#
_symmetry.space_group_name_H-M   'P 1'
#
loop_
_entity.id
_entity.type
_entity.pdbx_description
1 polymer ?
#
loop_
_entity_poly.entity_id
_entity_poly.type
_entity_poly.pdbx_seq_one_letter_code
_entity_poly.pdbx_strand_id
1 'polypeptide(L)'
;MPENIPGQGQPTPATPPAQQSSGQPTFAPQQQSFNPNPAAAPQQPAAPAALQQPSAQTAPPAFGAQQSFAPAPPAPAPQSAPTVAPPAAPAAPAVQRQPLMSQGQPPAAPQQPSAAQPAQQAAPPARPAAPAPATTHRVGMSQERQEGDLDISQALRGMLASKASDLHLTTGAPPMVRVDGGLRPLEGFGPLTKEGLQRTLYQILTQAQRERFEEELELDFSYALVGEARFRVNMYQQRESVGAAFRVIPYEIKPLEALGIPAAVKSFADLPRGLVLVTGPTGSGKSTTLASLLDLVNRSRSGHIMTVEDPIEFLHRHKRSLVNQREVGTDTHSFQKALKHVLRQDPDVILIGEMRDLETIQVALTAAETGHLVFATLHTQDAAQTIDRVIDVFPAEQQGQVRTQLATAIQGVLCQALLPRADGPGRAVAVEVMLATPAIRNLIREGKTHQIHTSLQAGASMGMQTMDQHLAELVKEGAIHYDYAVEIAHSVEEFNRLAGRANAQR
;
A
#
# COMPACT_ATOMS: atom_id res chain seq x y z
N MET A 1 -85.25 5.73 5.09
CA MET A 1 -86.03 6.91 4.70
C MET A 1 -85.07 8.07 4.69
N PRO A 2 -85.02 8.80 3.64
CA PRO A 2 -83.92 9.62 3.13
C PRO A 2 -84.15 11.11 3.39
N GLU A 3 -83.02 11.88 3.35
CA GLU A 3 -83.10 13.29 2.88
C GLU A 3 -81.72 13.57 2.27
N ASN A 4 -81.66 13.79 1.14
CA ASN A 4 -81.72 14.68 -0.03
C ASN A 4 -81.03 16.05 0.26
N ILE A 5 -79.80 16.26 -0.17
CA ILE A 5 -79.26 17.09 -1.30
C ILE A 5 -79.44 18.61 -1.21
N PRO A 6 -78.68 19.53 -1.87
CA PRO A 6 -78.09 19.46 -3.22
C PRO A 6 -76.64 20.00 -3.35
N GLY A 7 -76.10 19.67 -4.52
CA GLY A 7 -74.85 20.03 -5.15
C GLY A 7 -74.62 21.51 -5.48
N GLN A 8 -73.37 21.78 -5.83
CA GLN A 8 -72.83 22.90 -6.66
C GLN A 8 -71.30 22.62 -6.65
N GLY A 9 -70.63 22.53 -7.73
CA GLY A 9 -70.53 23.38 -8.86
C GLY A 9 -69.00 23.41 -9.08
N GLN A 10 -68.48 22.71 -10.10
CA GLN A 10 -67.03 22.81 -10.46
C GLN A 10 -66.74 24.20 -11.03
N PRO A 11 -65.62 24.84 -10.71
CA PRO A 11 -65.12 25.97 -11.47
C PRO A 11 -64.18 25.50 -12.58
N THR A 12 -64.44 25.98 -13.78
CA THR A 12 -63.65 25.96 -14.99
C THR A 12 -62.25 26.56 -14.81
N PRO A 13 -61.22 26.06 -15.54
CA PRO A 13 -59.87 26.59 -15.48
C PRO A 13 -59.75 27.94 -16.22
N ALA A 14 -59.15 28.92 -15.52
CA ALA A 14 -58.86 30.24 -16.08
C ALA A 14 -57.60 30.19 -16.96
N THR A 15 -57.69 30.83 -18.11
CA THR A 15 -56.66 31.10 -19.11
C THR A 15 -55.59 32.03 -18.52
N PRO A 16 -54.27 31.74 -18.67
CA PRO A 16 -53.22 32.66 -18.21
C PRO A 16 -53.06 33.85 -19.20
N PRO A 17 -52.70 35.04 -18.72
CA PRO A 17 -52.48 36.21 -19.57
C PRO A 17 -51.11 36.16 -20.29
N ALA A 18 -51.10 36.75 -21.48
CA ALA A 18 -49.92 36.88 -22.36
C ALA A 18 -48.73 37.57 -21.68
N GLN A 19 -47.58 36.95 -21.74
CA GLN A 19 -46.31 37.58 -21.34
C GLN A 19 -45.78 38.48 -22.46
N GLN A 20 -45.55 39.74 -22.10
CA GLN A 20 -44.81 40.70 -22.92
C GLN A 20 -43.35 40.31 -22.99
N SER A 21 -42.80 40.24 -24.20
CA SER A 21 -41.41 40.03 -24.52
C SER A 21 -40.57 41.24 -24.12
N SER A 22 -39.68 41.11 -23.13
CA SER A 22 -38.55 42.01 -22.91
C SER A 22 -37.27 41.33 -23.36
N GLY A 23 -36.56 41.99 -24.30
CA GLY A 23 -35.44 41.46 -25.05
C GLY A 23 -34.27 41.07 -24.19
N GLN A 24 -33.73 39.92 -24.46
CA GLN A 24 -32.38 39.52 -24.08
C GLN A 24 -31.39 39.94 -25.17
N PRO A 25 -30.18 40.45 -24.84
CA PRO A 25 -29.15 40.63 -25.83
C PRO A 25 -28.51 39.27 -26.17
N THR A 26 -28.62 38.91 -27.42
CA THR A 26 -27.98 37.75 -28.03
C THR A 26 -26.51 38.01 -28.16
N PHE A 27 -25.68 37.30 -27.39
CA PHE A 27 -24.25 37.19 -27.67
C PHE A 27 -24.06 36.12 -28.77
N ALA A 28 -23.70 36.54 -29.94
CA ALA A 28 -23.24 35.69 -31.03
C ALA A 28 -21.81 35.23 -30.73
N PRO A 29 -21.42 33.97 -30.90
CA PRO A 29 -20.03 33.54 -30.84
C PRO A 29 -19.32 34.04 -32.09
N GLN A 30 -18.27 34.85 -31.92
CA GLN A 30 -17.33 35.20 -32.97
C GLN A 30 -16.59 33.91 -33.38
N GLN A 31 -16.90 33.45 -34.58
CA GLN A 31 -16.05 32.51 -35.32
C GLN A 31 -14.81 33.26 -35.80
N GLN A 32 -13.69 33.06 -35.19
CA GLN A 32 -12.40 33.39 -35.77
C GLN A 32 -12.14 32.40 -36.92
N SER A 33 -12.26 32.88 -38.15
CA SER A 33 -11.81 32.19 -39.33
C SER A 33 -10.30 32.05 -39.33
N PHE A 34 -9.79 30.87 -39.01
CA PHE A 34 -8.43 30.50 -39.30
C PHE A 34 -8.27 30.25 -40.80
N ASN A 35 -7.51 31.09 -41.43
CA ASN A 35 -7.06 30.93 -42.81
C ASN A 35 -5.90 29.95 -42.84
N PRO A 36 -6.02 28.75 -43.44
CA PRO A 36 -4.87 27.84 -43.54
C PRO A 36 -3.99 28.27 -44.68
N ASN A 37 -2.78 28.72 -44.37
CA ASN A 37 -1.69 28.86 -45.28
C ASN A 37 -1.35 27.47 -45.89
N PRO A 38 -1.19 27.32 -47.21
CA PRO A 38 -0.91 26.02 -47.83
C PRO A 38 0.55 25.62 -47.48
N ALA A 39 0.71 24.69 -46.53
CA ALA A 39 1.96 24.07 -46.28
C ALA A 39 2.35 23.11 -47.41
N ALA A 40 3.61 23.19 -47.82
CA ALA A 40 4.28 22.40 -48.83
C ALA A 40 4.02 20.88 -48.66
N ALA A 41 3.80 20.21 -49.81
CA ALA A 41 3.67 18.76 -49.90
C ALA A 41 4.91 18.05 -49.32
N PRO A 42 4.75 16.97 -48.59
CA PRO A 42 5.89 16.17 -48.15
C PRO A 42 6.48 15.42 -49.34
N GLN A 43 7.79 15.61 -49.57
CA GLN A 43 8.57 14.85 -50.51
C GLN A 43 8.61 13.38 -50.07
N GLN A 44 8.26 12.48 -50.97
CA GLN A 44 8.44 11.03 -50.79
C GLN A 44 9.92 10.71 -50.66
N PRO A 45 10.33 9.85 -49.73
CA PRO A 45 11.68 9.33 -49.68
C PRO A 45 11.93 8.42 -50.89
N ALA A 46 13.06 8.59 -51.55
CA ALA A 46 13.51 7.80 -52.66
C ALA A 46 13.64 6.31 -52.27
N ALA A 47 13.17 5.44 -53.16
CA ALA A 47 13.31 3.99 -53.04
C ALA A 47 14.79 3.58 -53.03
N PRO A 48 15.22 2.64 -52.18
CA PRO A 48 16.57 2.09 -52.25
C PRO A 48 16.70 1.16 -53.47
N ALA A 49 17.87 1.31 -54.12
CA ALA A 49 18.26 0.57 -55.34
C ALA A 49 18.15 -0.96 -55.14
N ALA A 50 17.60 -1.60 -56.14
CA ALA A 50 17.51 -3.04 -56.27
C ALA A 50 18.91 -3.69 -56.28
N LEU A 51 19.22 -4.50 -55.29
CA LEU A 51 20.34 -5.41 -55.33
C LEU A 51 19.92 -6.67 -56.13
N GLN A 52 20.69 -6.93 -57.17
CA GLN A 52 20.57 -8.07 -58.08
C GLN A 52 20.65 -9.39 -57.34
N GLN A 53 19.71 -10.28 -57.60
CA GLN A 53 19.75 -11.70 -57.19
C GLN A 53 20.81 -12.44 -58.04
N PRO A 54 21.66 -13.27 -57.43
CA PRO A 54 22.41 -14.27 -58.18
C PRO A 54 21.58 -15.52 -58.42
N SER A 55 21.73 -16.00 -59.63
CA SER A 55 21.07 -17.11 -60.28
C SER A 55 21.14 -18.45 -59.49
N ALA A 56 20.09 -19.23 -59.65
CA ALA A 56 19.98 -20.62 -59.22
C ALA A 56 21.10 -21.52 -59.78
N GLN A 57 21.76 -22.28 -58.94
CA GLN A 57 22.51 -23.47 -59.30
C GLN A 57 22.13 -24.66 -58.41
N THR A 58 21.53 -25.65 -59.10
CA THR A 58 21.62 -27.11 -59.00
C THR A 58 21.77 -27.72 -57.60
N ALA A 59 20.73 -28.47 -57.23
CA ALA A 59 20.75 -29.48 -56.17
C ALA A 59 21.70 -30.65 -56.48
N PRO A 60 22.45 -31.16 -55.52
CA PRO A 60 23.08 -32.48 -55.61
C PRO A 60 22.21 -33.59 -54.95
N PRO A 61 22.44 -34.85 -55.30
CA PRO A 61 21.52 -35.95 -55.07
C PRO A 61 21.62 -36.55 -53.67
N ALA A 62 20.52 -37.21 -53.27
CA ALA A 62 20.41 -38.02 -52.09
C ALA A 62 21.39 -39.21 -52.08
N PHE A 63 22.17 -39.32 -51.00
CA PHE A 63 22.84 -40.58 -50.66
C PHE A 63 22.41 -40.99 -49.24
N GLY A 64 21.71 -42.12 -49.20
CA GLY A 64 21.49 -42.86 -47.96
C GLY A 64 22.74 -43.66 -47.60
N ALA A 65 23.06 -43.65 -46.33
CA ALA A 65 23.72 -44.79 -45.64
C ALA A 65 23.64 -44.56 -44.13
N GLN A 66 22.95 -45.47 -43.49
CA GLN A 66 23.00 -45.68 -42.05
C GLN A 66 24.44 -46.08 -41.69
N GLN A 67 25.10 -45.30 -40.84
CA GLN A 67 26.27 -45.77 -40.09
C GLN A 67 25.88 -45.80 -38.59
N SER A 68 25.76 -47.00 -38.06
CA SER A 68 25.72 -47.33 -36.67
C SER A 68 27.02 -46.92 -35.98
N PHE A 69 26.97 -45.98 -35.06
CA PHE A 69 28.09 -45.66 -34.17
C PHE A 69 28.05 -46.65 -32.99
N ALA A 70 29.15 -47.38 -32.82
CA ALA A 70 29.44 -48.19 -31.65
C ALA A 70 29.65 -47.28 -30.42
N PRO A 71 29.32 -47.72 -29.19
CA PRO A 71 29.52 -46.92 -28.00
C PRO A 71 31.00 -46.72 -27.68
N ALA A 72 31.36 -45.48 -27.33
CA ALA A 72 32.70 -45.09 -26.90
C ALA A 72 33.06 -45.76 -25.56
N PRO A 73 34.33 -46.12 -25.32
CA PRO A 73 34.77 -46.73 -24.07
C PRO A 73 34.69 -45.73 -22.92
N PRO A 74 34.49 -46.21 -21.66
CA PRO A 74 34.36 -45.34 -20.49
C PRO A 74 35.68 -44.61 -20.19
N ALA A 75 35.55 -43.35 -19.84
CA ALA A 75 36.66 -42.49 -19.41
C ALA A 75 37.31 -43.01 -18.11
N PRO A 76 38.65 -42.92 -17.96
CA PRO A 76 39.32 -43.34 -16.75
C PRO A 76 38.93 -42.49 -15.55
N ALA A 77 38.81 -43.11 -14.37
CA ALA A 77 38.47 -42.47 -13.11
C ALA A 77 39.54 -41.40 -12.75
N PRO A 78 39.11 -40.29 -12.15
CA PRO A 78 40.06 -39.24 -11.71
C PRO A 78 40.96 -39.77 -10.59
N GLN A 79 42.27 -39.69 -10.80
CA GLN A 79 43.27 -39.95 -9.78
C GLN A 79 43.17 -38.88 -8.71
N SER A 80 43.10 -39.33 -7.45
CA SER A 80 43.11 -38.51 -6.26
C SER A 80 44.35 -37.62 -6.21
N ALA A 81 44.17 -36.30 -6.23
CA ALA A 81 45.23 -35.33 -5.97
C ALA A 81 45.71 -35.45 -4.50
N PRO A 82 46.98 -35.20 -4.24
CA PRO A 82 47.51 -35.27 -2.88
C PRO A 82 46.92 -34.11 -2.03
N THR A 83 46.43 -34.47 -0.86
CA THR A 83 45.95 -33.56 0.17
C THR A 83 47.09 -32.69 0.66
N VAL A 84 47.11 -31.42 0.26
CA VAL A 84 47.99 -30.42 0.88
C VAL A 84 47.31 -29.97 2.16
N ALA A 85 47.99 -30.22 3.29
CA ALA A 85 47.57 -29.74 4.61
C ALA A 85 47.56 -28.18 4.63
N PRO A 86 46.57 -27.55 5.29
CA PRO A 86 46.55 -26.10 5.42
C PRO A 86 47.73 -25.62 6.29
N PRO A 87 48.33 -24.45 5.98
CA PRO A 87 49.41 -23.88 6.80
C PRO A 87 48.89 -23.55 8.20
N ALA A 88 49.68 -23.90 9.20
CA ALA A 88 49.44 -23.63 10.61
C ALA A 88 49.31 -22.11 10.86
N ALA A 89 48.28 -21.72 11.59
CA ALA A 89 48.09 -20.35 12.07
C ALA A 89 49.27 -19.93 12.96
N PRO A 90 49.72 -18.65 12.91
CA PRO A 90 50.80 -18.17 13.76
C PRO A 90 50.36 -18.19 15.23
N ALA A 91 51.21 -18.74 16.07
CA ALA A 91 51.05 -18.85 17.52
C ALA A 91 50.96 -17.46 18.17
N ALA A 92 49.96 -17.25 18.98
CA ALA A 92 49.85 -16.08 19.85
C ALA A 92 51.01 -16.10 20.89
N PRO A 93 51.57 -14.92 21.29
CA PRO A 93 52.65 -14.86 22.24
C PRO A 93 52.19 -15.35 23.63
N ALA A 94 52.98 -16.22 24.20
CA ALA A 94 52.79 -16.78 25.53
C ALA A 94 52.91 -15.67 26.59
N VAL A 95 51.84 -15.41 27.32
CA VAL A 95 51.89 -14.63 28.55
C VAL A 95 52.49 -15.51 29.62
N GLN A 96 53.70 -15.15 30.06
CA GLN A 96 54.38 -15.77 31.20
C GLN A 96 53.55 -15.56 32.47
N ARG A 97 53.02 -16.64 33.03
CA ARG A 97 52.49 -16.66 34.40
C ARG A 97 53.65 -16.74 35.37
N GLN A 98 53.87 -15.69 36.15
CA GLN A 98 54.71 -15.73 37.33
C GLN A 98 54.03 -16.55 38.43
N PRO A 99 54.74 -17.33 39.22
CA PRO A 99 54.22 -18.15 40.32
C PRO A 99 53.81 -17.28 41.52
N LEU A 100 52.60 -17.53 42.04
CA LEU A 100 52.09 -16.96 43.26
C LEU A 100 52.92 -17.49 44.41
N MET A 101 53.59 -16.59 45.07
CA MET A 101 54.16 -16.84 46.42
C MET A 101 53.03 -16.73 47.46
N SER A 102 53.12 -17.66 48.38
CA SER A 102 52.34 -18.02 49.54
C SER A 102 52.19 -16.91 50.59
N GLN A 103 50.97 -16.92 51.19
CA GLN A 103 50.71 -16.62 52.62
C GLN A 103 50.92 -15.19 53.13
N GLY A 104 49.79 -14.48 53.34
CA GLY A 104 49.67 -13.35 54.25
C GLY A 104 48.29 -13.35 54.86
N GLN A 105 48.19 -13.45 56.18
CA GLN A 105 46.98 -13.43 56.98
C GLN A 105 46.07 -12.22 56.66
N PRO A 106 44.72 -12.34 56.79
CA PRO A 106 43.87 -11.20 56.68
C PRO A 106 44.00 -10.24 57.85
N PRO A 107 44.04 -8.91 57.60
CA PRO A 107 44.00 -7.94 58.68
C PRO A 107 42.57 -7.88 59.26
N ALA A 108 42.53 -7.73 60.59
CA ALA A 108 41.37 -7.65 61.43
C ALA A 108 40.41 -6.52 60.96
N ALA A 109 39.09 -6.80 60.99
CA ALA A 109 38.05 -5.83 60.75
C ALA A 109 38.14 -4.65 61.75
N PRO A 110 37.94 -3.39 61.26
CA PRO A 110 37.82 -2.26 62.18
C PRO A 110 36.52 -2.35 62.96
N GLN A 111 36.69 -2.24 64.33
CA GLN A 111 35.56 -2.16 65.25
C GLN A 111 34.68 -0.91 64.90
N GLN A 112 33.41 -1.07 64.81
CA GLN A 112 32.43 0.02 64.75
C GLN A 112 32.41 0.82 66.05
N PRO A 113 32.52 2.12 66.03
CA PRO A 113 32.27 2.95 67.21
C PRO A 113 30.74 2.92 67.53
N SER A 114 30.51 2.74 68.83
CA SER A 114 29.17 2.75 69.47
C SER A 114 28.32 3.95 69.09
N ALA A 115 27.06 3.72 68.86
CA ALA A 115 26.04 4.69 68.50
C ALA A 115 25.95 5.85 69.49
N ALA A 116 26.33 7.06 69.05
CA ALA A 116 25.93 8.29 69.69
C ALA A 116 24.52 8.67 69.13
N GLN A 117 23.58 8.96 70.03
CA GLN A 117 22.24 9.41 69.72
C GLN A 117 22.30 10.64 68.81
N PRO A 118 21.51 10.73 67.72
CA PRO A 118 21.48 11.93 66.94
C PRO A 118 20.76 13.05 67.67
N ALA A 119 21.48 14.14 67.88
CA ALA A 119 20.87 15.41 68.29
C ALA A 119 19.82 15.82 67.23
N GLN A 120 18.63 16.15 67.70
CA GLN A 120 17.60 16.71 66.87
C GLN A 120 18.10 18.01 66.22
N GLN A 121 18.48 17.90 64.95
CA GLN A 121 18.66 19.07 64.11
C GLN A 121 17.29 19.68 63.83
N ALA A 122 17.07 20.93 64.24
CA ALA A 122 15.94 21.69 63.86
C ALA A 122 15.82 21.77 62.35
N ALA A 123 14.64 21.43 61.84
CA ALA A 123 14.32 21.50 60.42
C ALA A 123 14.66 22.92 59.90
N PRO A 124 15.32 23.07 58.76
CA PRO A 124 15.48 24.34 58.11
C PRO A 124 14.08 24.93 57.79
N PRO A 125 13.93 26.26 57.85
CA PRO A 125 12.64 26.88 57.52
C PRO A 125 12.20 26.45 56.13
N ALA A 126 10.94 26.02 55.99
CA ALA A 126 10.33 25.61 54.74
C ALA A 126 10.58 26.68 53.70
N ARG A 127 11.35 26.33 52.67
CA ARG A 127 11.47 27.12 51.46
C ARG A 127 10.04 27.43 50.99
N PRO A 128 9.64 28.66 50.66
CA PRO A 128 8.33 28.89 50.11
C PRO A 128 8.13 27.93 48.92
N ALA A 129 7.05 27.17 48.93
CA ALA A 129 6.70 26.26 47.86
C ALA A 129 6.79 27.08 46.56
N ALA A 130 7.63 26.64 45.64
CA ALA A 130 7.60 27.15 44.29
C ALA A 130 6.14 27.14 43.85
N PRO A 131 5.61 28.23 43.27
CA PRO A 131 4.25 28.21 42.78
C PRO A 131 4.13 26.98 41.91
N ALA A 132 3.11 26.13 42.18
CA ALA A 132 2.77 25.03 41.31
C ALA A 132 2.83 25.56 39.88
N PRO A 133 3.41 24.83 38.91
CA PRO A 133 3.47 25.32 37.55
C PRO A 133 2.04 25.74 37.24
N ALA A 134 1.88 27.03 36.99
CA ALA A 134 0.59 27.58 36.61
C ALA A 134 0.13 26.61 35.52
N THR A 135 -0.95 25.90 35.78
CA THR A 135 -1.73 25.28 34.72
C THR A 135 -1.95 26.42 33.76
N THR A 136 -1.09 26.49 32.76
CA THR A 136 -1.36 27.31 31.59
C THR A 136 -2.72 26.78 31.13
N HIS A 137 -3.75 27.47 31.56
CA HIS A 137 -5.05 27.35 30.95
C HIS A 137 -4.75 27.55 29.47
N ARG A 138 -4.81 26.44 28.72
CA ARG A 138 -4.73 26.46 27.28
C ARG A 138 -5.95 27.26 26.81
N VAL A 139 -5.77 28.59 26.78
CA VAL A 139 -6.74 29.52 26.32
C VAL A 139 -6.98 29.15 24.86
N GLY A 140 -8.15 28.57 24.57
CA GLY A 140 -8.58 28.19 23.23
C GLY A 140 -8.91 26.71 23.01
N MET A 141 -8.69 25.78 23.98
CA MET A 141 -8.91 24.35 23.75
C MET A 141 -10.30 23.82 24.08
N SER A 142 -11.14 24.57 24.75
CA SER A 142 -12.50 24.12 25.02
C SER A 142 -13.48 25.24 24.70
N GLN A 143 -13.82 25.33 23.41
CA GLN A 143 -15.16 25.82 23.17
C GLN A 143 -16.07 24.69 23.65
N GLU A 144 -16.68 24.88 24.85
CA GLU A 144 -17.63 23.92 25.37
C GLU A 144 -18.76 23.72 24.35
N ARG A 145 -19.14 22.45 24.15
CA ARG A 145 -20.25 22.09 23.28
C ARG A 145 -21.48 22.87 23.74
N GLN A 146 -22.10 23.56 22.82
CA GLN A 146 -23.34 24.28 23.07
C GLN A 146 -24.54 23.37 22.77
N GLU A 147 -25.67 23.66 23.39
CA GLU A 147 -26.92 22.97 23.09
C GLU A 147 -27.27 23.19 21.59
N GLY A 148 -27.43 22.08 20.85
CA GLY A 148 -27.64 22.09 19.40
C GLY A 148 -26.38 21.83 18.55
N ASP A 149 -25.17 21.79 19.12
CA ASP A 149 -23.97 21.36 18.39
C ASP A 149 -24.02 19.86 18.08
N LEU A 150 -23.47 19.48 16.93
CA LEU A 150 -23.39 18.09 16.51
C LEU A 150 -22.61 17.24 17.52
N ASP A 151 -23.18 16.10 17.92
CA ASP A 151 -22.42 15.05 18.58
C ASP A 151 -21.71 14.21 17.52
N ILE A 152 -20.41 14.45 17.35
CA ILE A 152 -19.62 13.71 16.35
C ILE A 152 -19.62 12.21 16.63
N SER A 153 -19.57 11.77 17.89
CA SER A 153 -19.59 10.36 18.25
C SER A 153 -20.92 9.71 17.89
N GLN A 154 -22.04 10.41 18.11
CA GLN A 154 -23.36 9.94 17.71
C GLN A 154 -23.51 9.87 16.18
N ALA A 155 -23.02 10.87 15.45
CA ALA A 155 -23.04 10.88 13.99
C ALA A 155 -22.20 9.74 13.39
N LEU A 156 -21.01 9.48 13.95
CA LEU A 156 -20.16 8.38 13.53
C LEU A 156 -20.78 7.00 13.85
N ARG A 157 -21.43 6.84 15.00
CA ARG A 157 -22.20 5.61 15.28
C ARG A 157 -23.36 5.42 14.33
N GLY A 158 -24.07 6.49 13.98
CA GLY A 158 -25.13 6.47 12.97
C GLY A 158 -24.60 6.06 11.60
N MET A 159 -23.43 6.57 11.20
CA MET A 159 -22.71 6.16 9.99
C MET A 159 -22.41 4.65 10.00
N LEU A 160 -21.86 4.12 11.08
CA LEU A 160 -21.55 2.68 11.23
C LEU A 160 -22.80 1.82 11.17
N ALA A 161 -23.86 2.22 11.89
CA ALA A 161 -25.15 1.51 11.89
C ALA A 161 -25.79 1.46 10.50
N SER A 162 -25.60 2.52 9.69
CA SER A 162 -26.06 2.61 8.32
C SER A 162 -25.19 1.82 7.33
N LYS A 163 -24.09 1.21 7.76
CA LYS A 163 -23.06 0.57 6.91
C LYS A 163 -22.52 1.53 5.84
N ALA A 164 -22.45 2.82 6.15
CA ALA A 164 -21.96 3.83 5.25
C ALA A 164 -20.43 3.78 5.17
N SER A 165 -19.89 4.09 3.99
CA SER A 165 -18.44 4.19 3.77
C SER A 165 -17.86 5.53 4.21
N ASP A 166 -18.65 6.61 4.03
CA ASP A 166 -18.20 7.98 4.31
C ASP A 166 -19.30 8.78 5.02
N LEU A 167 -18.89 9.72 5.89
CA LEU A 167 -19.72 10.76 6.48
C LEU A 167 -19.17 12.11 6.03
N HIS A 168 -20.03 12.96 5.49
CA HIS A 168 -19.70 14.32 5.07
C HIS A 168 -20.41 15.33 5.95
N LEU A 169 -19.64 16.26 6.49
CA LEU A 169 -20.12 17.37 7.30
C LEU A 169 -19.84 18.67 6.58
N THR A 170 -20.89 19.43 6.32
CA THR A 170 -20.81 20.76 5.69
C THR A 170 -21.88 21.69 6.23
N THR A 171 -21.59 22.97 6.28
CA THR A 171 -22.52 24.00 6.77
C THR A 171 -23.75 24.09 5.89
N GLY A 172 -24.92 24.22 6.49
CA GLY A 172 -26.21 24.40 5.80
C GLY A 172 -26.89 23.11 5.37
N ALA A 173 -26.22 21.94 5.55
CA ALA A 173 -26.80 20.62 5.28
C ALA A 173 -26.78 19.77 6.56
N PRO A 174 -27.68 18.78 6.70
CA PRO A 174 -27.52 17.76 7.71
C PRO A 174 -26.26 16.90 7.44
N PRO A 175 -25.73 16.17 8.44
CA PRO A 175 -24.71 15.15 8.19
C PRO A 175 -25.14 14.21 7.07
N MET A 176 -24.31 14.04 6.04
CA MET A 176 -24.60 13.21 4.87
C MET A 176 -23.75 11.95 4.90
N VAL A 177 -24.35 10.80 4.69
CA VAL A 177 -23.65 9.51 4.63
C VAL A 177 -23.68 8.92 3.23
N ARG A 178 -22.58 8.26 2.85
CA ARG A 178 -22.48 7.52 1.58
C ARG A 178 -22.76 6.04 1.80
N VAL A 179 -23.86 5.55 1.23
CA VAL A 179 -24.25 4.13 1.30
C VAL A 179 -24.41 3.62 -0.11
N ASP A 180 -23.75 2.53 -0.46
CA ASP A 180 -23.79 1.90 -1.79
C ASP A 180 -23.52 2.90 -2.94
N GLY A 181 -22.60 3.84 -2.70
CA GLY A 181 -22.22 4.89 -3.66
C GLY A 181 -23.13 6.13 -3.65
N GLY A 182 -24.33 6.05 -3.10
CA GLY A 182 -25.30 7.17 -3.01
C GLY A 182 -25.12 7.99 -1.72
N LEU A 183 -25.26 9.32 -1.80
CA LEU A 183 -25.30 10.22 -0.64
C LEU A 183 -26.75 10.36 -0.15
N ARG A 184 -26.96 10.22 1.17
CA ARG A 184 -28.25 10.45 1.83
C ARG A 184 -28.06 11.13 3.19
N PRO A 185 -29.06 11.89 3.67
CA PRO A 185 -29.02 12.47 5.03
C PRO A 185 -28.91 11.36 6.08
N LEU A 186 -28.14 11.62 7.14
CA LEU A 186 -28.15 10.80 8.34
C LEU A 186 -29.38 11.17 9.18
N GLU A 187 -30.23 10.19 9.48
CA GLU A 187 -31.47 10.41 10.22
C GLU A 187 -31.19 10.91 11.63
N GLY A 188 -32.10 11.76 12.14
CA GLY A 188 -32.01 12.29 13.51
C GLY A 188 -31.15 13.55 13.65
N PHE A 189 -30.61 14.11 12.56
CA PHE A 189 -29.80 15.34 12.58
C PHE A 189 -30.38 16.40 11.68
N GLY A 190 -30.34 17.66 12.18
CA GLY A 190 -30.70 18.85 11.39
C GLY A 190 -29.51 19.44 10.60
N PRO A 191 -29.77 20.51 9.82
CA PRO A 191 -28.73 21.24 9.14
C PRO A 191 -27.69 21.83 10.12
N LEU A 192 -26.41 21.73 9.76
CA LEU A 192 -25.30 22.17 10.59
C LEU A 192 -25.09 23.70 10.46
N THR A 193 -24.91 24.39 11.56
CA THR A 193 -24.51 25.80 11.58
C THR A 193 -23.01 25.93 11.42
N LYS A 194 -22.54 27.09 10.90
CA LYS A 194 -21.12 27.38 10.70
C LYS A 194 -20.33 27.26 12.02
N GLU A 195 -20.81 27.94 13.05
CA GLU A 195 -20.17 28.01 14.36
C GLU A 195 -20.25 26.66 15.10
N GLY A 196 -21.39 25.97 15.02
CA GLY A 196 -21.58 24.65 15.64
C GLY A 196 -20.65 23.60 15.03
N LEU A 197 -20.55 23.57 13.69
CA LEU A 197 -19.67 22.64 12.99
C LEU A 197 -18.19 22.93 13.31
N GLN A 198 -17.79 24.19 13.32
CA GLN A 198 -16.42 24.57 13.70
C GLN A 198 -16.08 24.11 15.11
N ARG A 199 -16.95 24.39 16.11
CA ARG A 199 -16.75 23.91 17.49
C ARG A 199 -16.62 22.40 17.56
N THR A 200 -17.52 21.67 16.88
CA THR A 200 -17.52 20.20 16.85
C THR A 200 -16.22 19.65 16.28
N LEU A 201 -15.77 20.16 15.13
CA LEU A 201 -14.56 19.67 14.49
C LEU A 201 -13.29 20.04 15.28
N TYR A 202 -13.26 21.25 15.85
CA TYR A 202 -12.11 21.67 16.66
C TYR A 202 -11.96 20.89 17.97
N GLN A 203 -13.04 20.32 18.52
CA GLN A 203 -12.98 19.48 19.73
C GLN A 203 -12.22 18.16 19.49
N ILE A 204 -12.22 17.62 18.27
CA ILE A 204 -11.54 16.37 17.93
C ILE A 204 -10.08 16.58 17.50
N LEU A 205 -9.62 17.83 17.36
CA LEU A 205 -8.25 18.15 17.00
C LEU A 205 -7.36 18.33 18.23
N THR A 206 -6.11 17.90 18.12
CA THR A 206 -5.04 18.31 19.03
C THR A 206 -4.67 19.77 18.75
N GLN A 207 -3.97 20.42 19.68
CA GLN A 207 -3.52 21.79 19.48
C GLN A 207 -2.64 21.95 18.22
N ALA A 208 -1.69 21.03 18.02
CA ALA A 208 -0.82 21.07 16.85
C ALA A 208 -1.58 20.86 15.53
N GLN A 209 -2.59 19.99 15.53
CA GLN A 209 -3.46 19.79 14.36
C GLN A 209 -4.29 21.02 14.05
N ARG A 210 -4.77 21.70 15.08
CA ARG A 210 -5.54 22.93 14.92
C ARG A 210 -4.68 24.06 14.34
N GLU A 211 -3.48 24.29 14.90
CA GLU A 211 -2.53 25.28 14.40
C GLU A 211 -2.17 25.02 12.93
N ARG A 212 -1.92 23.75 12.58
CA ARG A 212 -1.64 23.33 11.20
C ARG A 212 -2.83 23.60 10.28
N PHE A 213 -4.05 23.27 10.72
CA PHE A 213 -5.26 23.52 9.92
C PHE A 213 -5.52 25.02 9.71
N GLU A 214 -5.28 25.86 10.72
CA GLU A 214 -5.43 27.32 10.62
C GLU A 214 -4.38 27.94 9.66
N GLU A 215 -3.21 27.30 9.49
CA GLU A 215 -2.16 27.72 8.57
C GLU A 215 -2.37 27.18 7.15
N GLU A 216 -2.67 25.87 7.00
CA GLU A 216 -2.74 25.20 5.72
C GLU A 216 -4.16 25.20 5.09
N LEU A 217 -5.21 25.45 5.89
CA LEU A 217 -6.65 25.41 5.55
C LEU A 217 -7.15 24.01 5.14
N GLU A 218 -6.30 23.01 5.23
CA GLU A 218 -6.58 21.59 4.97
C GLU A 218 -5.85 20.74 6.00
N LEU A 219 -6.47 19.61 6.40
CA LEU A 219 -5.84 18.71 7.35
C LEU A 219 -6.34 17.26 7.13
N ASP A 220 -5.41 16.34 6.87
CA ASP A 220 -5.62 14.92 6.94
C ASP A 220 -5.16 14.38 8.30
N PHE A 221 -6.02 13.59 8.96
CA PHE A 221 -5.69 12.94 10.23
C PHE A 221 -6.56 11.72 10.48
N SER A 222 -6.20 10.92 11.48
CA SER A 222 -6.99 9.79 11.92
C SER A 222 -7.76 10.13 13.20
N TYR A 223 -9.02 9.71 13.28
CA TYR A 223 -9.86 9.82 14.46
C TYR A 223 -10.36 8.44 14.91
N ALA A 224 -10.23 8.12 16.20
CA ALA A 224 -10.68 6.85 16.75
C ALA A 224 -11.91 7.04 17.64
N LEU A 225 -12.98 6.30 17.34
CA LEU A 225 -14.07 6.07 18.28
C LEU A 225 -13.68 4.84 19.10
N VAL A 226 -13.22 5.10 20.32
CA VAL A 226 -12.56 4.08 21.16
C VAL A 226 -13.37 2.80 21.29
N GLY A 227 -12.77 1.67 20.91
CA GLY A 227 -13.39 0.35 20.95
C GLY A 227 -14.38 0.04 19.82
N GLU A 228 -14.74 1.02 18.98
CA GLU A 228 -15.78 0.85 17.95
C GLU A 228 -15.21 0.92 16.53
N ALA A 229 -14.54 2.04 16.15
CA ALA A 229 -14.02 2.25 14.81
C ALA A 229 -12.89 3.29 14.76
N ARG A 230 -12.11 3.28 13.68
CA ARG A 230 -11.18 4.34 13.32
C ARG A 230 -11.62 4.96 11.99
N PHE A 231 -11.36 6.24 11.82
CA PHE A 231 -11.74 7.00 10.65
C PHE A 231 -10.54 7.77 10.11
N ARG A 232 -10.35 7.76 8.81
CA ARG A 232 -9.55 8.77 8.12
C ARG A 232 -10.41 9.99 7.95
N VAL A 233 -9.90 11.13 8.36
CA VAL A 233 -10.60 12.42 8.32
C VAL A 233 -9.82 13.37 7.43
N ASN A 234 -10.50 13.96 6.46
CA ASN A 234 -10.02 15.13 5.73
C ASN A 234 -10.88 16.32 6.14
N MET A 235 -10.27 17.32 6.76
CA MET A 235 -10.90 18.58 7.13
C MET A 235 -10.41 19.67 6.20
N TYR A 236 -11.30 20.52 5.75
CA TYR A 236 -11.02 21.56 4.75
C TYR A 236 -11.81 22.85 5.02
N GLN A 237 -11.28 23.96 4.50
CA GLN A 237 -11.96 25.25 4.50
C GLN A 237 -12.76 25.44 3.21
N GLN A 238 -14.01 25.92 3.31
CA GLN A 238 -14.83 26.30 2.16
C GLN A 238 -15.71 27.50 2.48
N ARG A 239 -15.77 28.49 1.59
CA ARG A 239 -16.67 29.66 1.74
C ARG A 239 -16.72 30.22 3.16
N GLU A 240 -15.54 30.45 3.74
CA GLU A 240 -15.35 30.91 5.10
C GLU A 240 -15.95 30.01 6.21
N SER A 241 -16.23 28.76 5.91
CA SER A 241 -16.69 27.75 6.86
C SER A 241 -15.85 26.48 6.75
N VAL A 242 -15.82 25.70 7.82
CA VAL A 242 -15.16 24.38 7.82
C VAL A 242 -16.06 23.31 7.29
N GLY A 243 -15.46 22.28 6.68
CA GLY A 243 -16.10 21.03 6.32
C GLY A 243 -15.21 19.85 6.66
N ALA A 244 -15.77 18.65 6.74
CA ALA A 244 -15.01 17.44 6.95
C ALA A 244 -15.62 16.22 6.27
N ALA A 245 -14.77 15.32 5.80
CA ALA A 245 -15.13 14.00 5.31
C ALA A 245 -14.48 12.94 6.18
N PHE A 246 -15.29 12.01 6.73
CA PHE A 246 -14.84 10.88 7.52
C PHE A 246 -15.02 9.62 6.70
N ARG A 247 -13.96 8.83 6.54
CA ARG A 247 -14.01 7.50 5.92
C ARG A 247 -13.73 6.44 6.96
N VAL A 248 -14.60 5.44 7.06
CA VAL A 248 -14.39 4.34 8.01
C VAL A 248 -13.20 3.49 7.61
N ILE A 249 -12.33 3.18 8.57
CA ILE A 249 -11.23 2.22 8.43
C ILE A 249 -11.73 0.88 8.95
N PRO A 250 -11.82 -0.17 8.10
CA PRO A 250 -12.37 -1.45 8.52
C PRO A 250 -11.52 -2.14 9.58
N TYR A 251 -12.16 -2.74 10.58
CA TYR A 251 -11.52 -3.68 11.52
C TYR A 251 -11.55 -5.12 11.01
N GLU A 252 -12.48 -5.42 10.10
CA GLU A 252 -12.63 -6.77 9.59
C GLU A 252 -11.64 -7.01 8.44
N ILE A 253 -10.73 -7.94 8.66
CA ILE A 253 -9.76 -8.38 7.66
C ILE A 253 -10.26 -9.69 7.07
N LYS A 254 -10.61 -9.66 5.78
CA LYS A 254 -11.04 -10.84 5.04
C LYS A 254 -9.86 -11.77 4.78
N PRO A 255 -10.02 -13.10 4.84
CA PRO A 255 -8.97 -14.03 4.45
C PRO A 255 -8.70 -13.97 2.95
N LEU A 256 -7.48 -14.35 2.51
CA LEU A 256 -7.04 -14.26 1.11
C LEU A 256 -7.98 -14.99 0.15
N GLU A 257 -8.54 -16.12 0.59
CA GLU A 257 -9.48 -16.93 -0.20
C GLU A 257 -10.77 -16.16 -0.51
N ALA A 258 -11.27 -15.42 0.46
CA ALA A 258 -12.48 -14.59 0.28
C ALA A 258 -12.24 -13.38 -0.62
N LEU A 259 -10.98 -13.01 -0.85
CA LEU A 259 -10.57 -11.96 -1.77
C LEU A 259 -10.35 -12.47 -3.20
N GLY A 260 -10.40 -13.79 -3.45
CA GLY A 260 -10.07 -14.38 -4.75
C GLY A 260 -8.57 -14.39 -5.06
N ILE A 261 -7.72 -14.30 -4.03
CA ILE A 261 -6.26 -14.36 -4.19
C ILE A 261 -5.81 -15.82 -4.31
N PRO A 262 -4.98 -16.18 -5.32
CA PRO A 262 -4.49 -17.54 -5.52
C PRO A 262 -3.78 -18.13 -4.29
N ALA A 263 -3.97 -19.42 -4.07
CA ALA A 263 -3.42 -20.12 -2.90
C ALA A 263 -1.88 -20.03 -2.79
N ALA A 264 -1.18 -19.92 -3.91
CA ALA A 264 0.28 -19.75 -3.93
C ALA A 264 0.76 -18.53 -3.13
N VAL A 265 -0.03 -17.46 -3.09
CA VAL A 265 0.28 -16.22 -2.36
C VAL A 265 0.32 -16.44 -0.84
N LYS A 266 -0.38 -17.42 -0.31
CA LYS A 266 -0.31 -17.77 1.13
C LYS A 266 1.10 -18.12 1.59
N SER A 267 1.89 -18.72 0.70
CA SER A 267 3.28 -19.09 0.99
C SER A 267 4.15 -17.90 1.37
N PHE A 268 3.78 -16.69 0.96
CA PHE A 268 4.50 -15.47 1.37
C PHE A 268 4.41 -15.22 2.88
N ALA A 269 3.32 -15.65 3.51
CA ALA A 269 3.18 -15.53 4.96
C ALA A 269 4.08 -16.51 5.73
N ASP A 270 4.51 -17.60 5.12
CA ASP A 270 5.34 -18.63 5.75
C ASP A 270 6.84 -18.39 5.57
N LEU A 271 7.23 -17.39 4.79
CA LEU A 271 8.62 -17.05 4.54
C LEU A 271 9.33 -16.59 5.83
N PRO A 272 10.54 -17.08 6.11
CA PRO A 272 11.28 -16.67 7.29
C PRO A 272 11.83 -15.24 7.15
N ARG A 273 12.18 -14.81 5.94
CA ARG A 273 12.77 -13.50 5.62
C ARG A 273 12.69 -13.21 4.13
N GLY A 274 12.98 -11.98 3.76
CA GLY A 274 13.07 -11.51 2.39
C GLY A 274 12.04 -10.44 2.08
N LEU A 275 11.99 -9.99 0.84
CA LEU A 275 11.12 -8.92 0.36
C LEU A 275 9.97 -9.47 -0.48
N VAL A 276 8.76 -9.14 -0.12
CA VAL A 276 7.55 -9.41 -0.90
C VAL A 276 6.90 -8.09 -1.29
N LEU A 277 6.65 -7.91 -2.58
CA LEU A 277 6.04 -6.69 -3.12
C LEU A 277 4.61 -6.95 -3.56
N VAL A 278 3.69 -6.10 -3.13
CA VAL A 278 2.29 -6.08 -3.62
C VAL A 278 2.08 -4.79 -4.40
N THR A 279 1.81 -4.89 -5.69
CA THR A 279 1.82 -3.75 -6.60
C THR A 279 0.51 -3.61 -7.38
N GLY A 280 0.34 -2.50 -8.08
CA GLY A 280 -0.84 -2.17 -8.87
C GLY A 280 -1.27 -0.72 -8.68
N PRO A 281 -2.19 -0.21 -9.51
CA PRO A 281 -2.67 1.16 -9.44
C PRO A 281 -3.38 1.45 -8.10
N THR A 282 -3.63 2.73 -7.83
CA THR A 282 -4.42 3.14 -6.68
C THR A 282 -5.82 2.52 -6.75
N GLY A 283 -6.27 1.95 -5.65
CA GLY A 283 -7.58 1.29 -5.58
C GLY A 283 -7.61 -0.16 -6.09
N SER A 284 -6.45 -0.76 -6.45
CA SER A 284 -6.36 -2.17 -6.88
C SER A 284 -6.49 -3.20 -5.74
N GLY A 285 -6.61 -2.76 -4.49
CA GLY A 285 -6.79 -3.64 -3.33
C GLY A 285 -5.51 -4.09 -2.63
N LYS A 286 -4.36 -3.43 -2.89
CA LYS A 286 -3.06 -3.76 -2.29
C LYS A 286 -3.11 -3.84 -0.76
N SER A 287 -3.62 -2.78 -0.12
CA SER A 287 -3.72 -2.70 1.35
C SER A 287 -4.60 -3.80 1.94
N THR A 288 -5.69 -4.16 1.25
CA THR A 288 -6.58 -5.25 1.66
C THR A 288 -5.87 -6.61 1.62
N THR A 289 -5.11 -6.86 0.55
CA THR A 289 -4.32 -8.10 0.40
C THR A 289 -3.19 -8.17 1.41
N LEU A 290 -2.47 -7.07 1.62
CA LEU A 290 -1.42 -6.98 2.62
C LEU A 290 -1.95 -7.18 4.04
N ALA A 291 -3.10 -6.58 4.37
CA ALA A 291 -3.76 -6.79 5.65
C ALA A 291 -4.10 -8.27 5.86
N SER A 292 -4.58 -8.96 4.81
CA SER A 292 -4.87 -10.39 4.87
C SER A 292 -3.62 -11.25 5.05
N LEU A 293 -2.52 -10.93 4.34
CA LEU A 293 -1.21 -11.60 4.50
C LEU A 293 -0.67 -11.38 5.91
N LEU A 294 -0.71 -10.14 6.39
CA LEU A 294 -0.24 -9.78 7.72
C LEU A 294 -1.08 -10.46 8.82
N ASP A 295 -2.38 -10.54 8.63
CA ASP A 295 -3.28 -11.26 9.55
C ASP A 295 -3.00 -12.77 9.55
N LEU A 296 -2.64 -13.34 8.40
CA LEU A 296 -2.22 -14.74 8.30
C LEU A 296 -0.92 -14.96 9.09
N VAL A 297 0.09 -14.10 8.93
CA VAL A 297 1.32 -14.11 9.74
C VAL A 297 0.98 -14.00 11.23
N ASN A 298 0.15 -13.04 11.61
CA ASN A 298 -0.25 -12.76 12.98
C ASN A 298 -0.96 -13.95 13.65
N ARG A 299 -1.67 -14.78 12.87
CA ARG A 299 -2.34 -16.01 13.36
C ARG A 299 -1.42 -17.23 13.39
N SER A 300 -0.45 -17.31 12.49
CA SER A 300 0.35 -18.53 12.29
C SER A 300 1.57 -18.61 13.18
N ARG A 301 2.24 -17.50 13.47
CA ARG A 301 3.49 -17.47 14.22
C ARG A 301 3.48 -16.47 15.38
N SER A 302 4.32 -16.71 16.39
CA SER A 302 4.60 -15.76 17.47
C SER A 302 5.82 -14.95 17.07
N GLY A 303 5.64 -13.66 16.86
CA GLY A 303 6.71 -12.73 16.44
C GLY A 303 6.27 -11.30 16.65
N HIS A 304 7.13 -10.36 16.28
CA HIS A 304 6.87 -8.94 16.36
C HIS A 304 6.65 -8.38 14.94
N ILE A 305 5.46 -7.89 14.68
CA ILE A 305 5.07 -7.27 13.41
C ILE A 305 5.08 -5.75 13.61
N MET A 306 5.87 -5.06 12.80
CA MET A 306 5.93 -3.60 12.77
C MET A 306 5.38 -3.09 11.46
N THR A 307 4.49 -2.08 11.49
CA THR A 307 4.07 -1.39 10.28
C THR A 307 4.44 0.08 10.31
N VAL A 308 4.73 0.63 9.13
CA VAL A 308 4.86 2.08 8.89
C VAL A 308 3.97 2.41 7.72
N GLU A 309 2.96 3.24 7.95
CA GLU A 309 1.85 3.48 7.01
C GLU A 309 1.52 4.98 6.93
N ASP A 310 0.91 5.41 5.80
CA ASP A 310 0.51 6.81 5.58
C ASP A 310 -0.80 6.89 4.76
N PRO A 311 -1.96 6.85 5.43
CA PRO A 311 -2.20 6.46 6.82
C PRO A 311 -2.36 4.95 7.02
N ILE A 312 -2.65 4.52 8.27
CA ILE A 312 -3.05 3.14 8.57
C ILE A 312 -4.40 2.83 7.90
N GLU A 313 -4.42 1.80 7.04
CA GLU A 313 -5.61 1.39 6.27
C GLU A 313 -6.42 0.29 6.95
N PHE A 314 -5.80 -0.57 7.77
CA PHE A 314 -6.44 -1.64 8.53
C PHE A 314 -5.84 -1.73 9.92
N LEU A 315 -6.68 -1.97 10.93
CA LEU A 315 -6.22 -2.16 12.29
C LEU A 315 -6.06 -3.63 12.62
N HIS A 316 -4.87 -4.01 13.04
CA HIS A 316 -4.54 -5.36 13.46
C HIS A 316 -4.61 -5.50 14.98
N ARG A 317 -5.38 -6.47 15.46
CA ARG A 317 -5.33 -6.88 16.86
C ARG A 317 -4.15 -7.82 17.08
N HIS A 318 -3.53 -7.78 18.26
CA HIS A 318 -2.59 -8.82 18.65
C HIS A 318 -3.28 -10.18 18.66
N LYS A 319 -2.66 -11.20 18.03
CA LYS A 319 -3.11 -12.58 18.02
C LYS A 319 -2.01 -13.47 18.60
N ARG A 320 -1.29 -14.22 17.74
CA ARG A 320 -0.08 -14.92 18.16
C ARG A 320 1.16 -14.02 18.12
N SER A 321 1.15 -13.02 17.24
CA SER A 321 2.18 -12.01 17.15
C SER A 321 1.79 -10.75 17.92
N LEU A 322 2.81 -10.01 18.38
CA LEU A 322 2.68 -8.61 18.78
C LEU A 322 2.64 -7.75 17.50
N VAL A 323 1.66 -6.84 17.38
CA VAL A 323 1.57 -5.94 16.22
C VAL A 323 1.64 -4.50 16.68
N ASN A 324 2.63 -3.76 16.20
CA ASN A 324 2.76 -2.32 16.42
C ASN A 324 2.65 -1.61 15.08
N GLN A 325 1.66 -0.73 14.94
CA GLN A 325 1.39 0.05 13.74
C GLN A 325 1.76 1.51 14.00
N ARG A 326 2.50 2.11 13.08
CA ARG A 326 2.94 3.50 13.18
C ARG A 326 2.50 4.29 11.98
N GLU A 327 1.73 5.34 12.21
CA GLU A 327 1.22 6.25 11.20
C GLU A 327 2.14 7.46 11.01
N VAL A 328 2.48 7.78 9.77
CA VAL A 328 3.24 8.99 9.44
C VAL A 328 2.37 10.22 9.77
N GLY A 329 3.01 11.24 10.33
CA GLY A 329 2.32 12.46 10.78
C GLY A 329 1.73 12.36 12.20
N THR A 330 1.33 11.16 12.64
CA THR A 330 0.76 10.93 13.98
C THR A 330 1.79 10.31 14.93
N ASP A 331 2.38 9.18 14.56
CA ASP A 331 3.29 8.38 15.41
C ASP A 331 4.75 8.55 15.03
N THR A 332 5.01 9.05 13.84
CA THR A 332 6.35 9.33 13.32
C THR A 332 6.33 10.48 12.32
N HIS A 333 7.45 11.17 12.17
CA HIS A 333 7.53 12.33 11.27
C HIS A 333 7.70 11.98 9.79
N SER A 334 8.21 10.81 9.46
CA SER A 334 8.40 10.37 8.07
C SER A 334 8.66 8.86 7.99
N PHE A 335 8.46 8.27 6.82
CA PHE A 335 8.82 6.87 6.54
C PHE A 335 10.29 6.59 6.86
N GLN A 336 11.21 7.42 6.37
CA GLN A 336 12.65 7.24 6.52
C GLN A 336 13.05 7.21 8.00
N LYS A 337 12.54 8.17 8.81
CA LYS A 337 12.81 8.20 10.24
C LYS A 337 12.25 6.98 10.95
N ALA A 338 11.01 6.60 10.63
CA ALA A 338 10.40 5.41 11.22
C ALA A 338 11.20 4.15 10.92
N LEU A 339 11.49 3.89 9.64
CA LEU A 339 12.19 2.69 9.18
C LEU A 339 13.62 2.56 9.75
N LYS A 340 14.34 3.69 9.86
CA LYS A 340 15.66 3.72 10.50
C LYS A 340 15.64 3.23 11.95
N HIS A 341 14.55 3.48 12.66
CA HIS A 341 14.35 3.05 14.04
C HIS A 341 13.71 1.68 14.18
N VAL A 342 12.84 1.28 13.23
CA VAL A 342 12.14 -0.02 13.24
C VAL A 342 13.13 -1.17 13.36
N LEU A 343 14.26 -1.14 12.65
CA LEU A 343 15.32 -2.17 12.72
C LEU A 343 15.97 -2.33 14.12
N ARG A 344 15.70 -1.41 15.06
CA ARG A 344 16.15 -1.48 16.47
C ARG A 344 15.02 -1.80 17.44
N GLN A 345 13.84 -2.14 16.93
CA GLN A 345 12.65 -2.43 17.72
C GLN A 345 12.33 -3.93 17.73
N ASP A 346 13.33 -4.76 17.40
CA ASP A 346 13.24 -6.23 17.37
C ASP A 346 12.07 -6.76 16.53
N PRO A 347 11.92 -6.32 15.26
CA PRO A 347 10.86 -6.81 14.39
C PRO A 347 11.25 -8.14 13.74
N ASP A 348 10.31 -9.06 13.60
CA ASP A 348 10.43 -10.23 12.73
C ASP A 348 9.84 -9.93 11.34
N VAL A 349 8.76 -9.14 11.31
CA VAL A 349 8.04 -8.79 10.09
C VAL A 349 7.83 -7.28 10.04
N ILE A 350 8.10 -6.69 8.88
CA ILE A 350 7.94 -5.26 8.64
C ILE A 350 6.98 -5.04 7.47
N LEU A 351 5.95 -4.22 7.66
CA LEU A 351 5.13 -3.70 6.57
C LEU A 351 5.51 -2.24 6.31
N ILE A 352 5.85 -1.94 5.07
CA ILE A 352 6.09 -0.60 4.54
C ILE A 352 4.91 -0.24 3.65
N GLY A 353 4.10 0.72 4.06
CA GLY A 353 2.87 1.10 3.36
C GLY A 353 3.13 1.41 1.88
N GLU A 354 4.16 2.20 1.57
CA GLU A 354 4.57 2.50 0.21
C GLU A 354 6.06 2.87 0.10
N MET A 355 6.73 2.37 -0.94
CA MET A 355 8.13 2.71 -1.26
C MET A 355 8.17 3.72 -2.41
N ARG A 356 8.32 5.01 -2.08
CA ARG A 356 8.34 6.10 -3.07
C ARG A 356 9.73 6.60 -3.41
N ASP A 357 10.66 6.50 -2.48
CA ASP A 357 11.98 7.13 -2.54
C ASP A 357 13.12 6.13 -2.31
N LEU A 358 14.31 6.54 -2.73
CA LEU A 358 15.53 5.74 -2.64
C LEU A 358 15.82 5.27 -1.22
N GLU A 359 15.69 6.17 -0.22
CA GLU A 359 16.05 5.87 1.16
C GLU A 359 15.14 4.79 1.76
N THR A 360 13.83 4.87 1.48
CA THR A 360 12.84 3.85 1.88
C THR A 360 13.15 2.50 1.25
N ILE A 361 13.46 2.47 -0.06
CA ILE A 361 13.80 1.23 -0.79
C ILE A 361 15.10 0.62 -0.24
N GLN A 362 16.12 1.45 0.00
CA GLN A 362 17.40 0.99 0.56
C GLN A 362 17.22 0.32 1.93
N VAL A 363 16.40 0.92 2.80
CA VAL A 363 16.13 0.33 4.12
C VAL A 363 15.34 -0.96 4.00
N ALA A 364 14.34 -1.03 3.10
CA ALA A 364 13.58 -2.25 2.84
C ALA A 364 14.46 -3.42 2.38
N LEU A 365 15.37 -3.16 1.43
CA LEU A 365 16.34 -4.14 0.95
C LEU A 365 17.28 -4.61 2.07
N THR A 366 17.81 -3.67 2.85
CA THR A 366 18.70 -3.97 3.98
C THR A 366 17.99 -4.83 5.03
N ALA A 367 16.74 -4.48 5.39
CA ALA A 367 15.95 -5.26 6.33
C ALA A 367 15.74 -6.70 5.84
N ALA A 368 15.36 -6.85 4.56
CA ALA A 368 15.12 -8.15 3.95
C ALA A 368 16.38 -9.03 3.90
N GLU A 369 17.56 -8.45 3.64
CA GLU A 369 18.84 -9.15 3.64
C GLU A 369 19.29 -9.54 5.05
N THR A 370 19.03 -8.69 6.05
CA THR A 370 19.48 -8.90 7.44
C THR A 370 18.59 -9.82 8.26
N GLY A 371 17.57 -10.43 7.66
CA GLY A 371 16.82 -11.51 8.30
C GLY A 371 15.33 -11.26 8.53
N HIS A 372 14.80 -10.08 8.16
CA HIS A 372 13.41 -9.72 8.38
C HIS A 372 12.55 -10.11 7.16
N LEU A 373 11.29 -10.46 7.39
CA LEU A 373 10.29 -10.55 6.33
C LEU A 373 9.68 -9.16 6.10
N VAL A 374 9.88 -8.63 4.90
CA VAL A 374 9.43 -7.28 4.54
C VAL A 374 8.32 -7.38 3.51
N PHE A 375 7.17 -6.81 3.81
CA PHE A 375 6.09 -6.54 2.86
C PHE A 375 6.10 -5.06 2.49
N ALA A 376 5.96 -4.75 1.20
CA ALA A 376 5.88 -3.35 0.76
C ALA A 376 5.01 -3.18 -0.48
N THR A 377 4.59 -1.93 -0.78
CA THR A 377 3.84 -1.63 -1.99
C THR A 377 4.58 -0.71 -2.95
N LEU A 378 4.22 -0.86 -4.22
CA LEU A 378 4.57 0.02 -5.34
C LEU A 378 3.33 0.21 -6.25
N HIS A 379 3.41 1.14 -7.22
CA HIS A 379 2.31 1.41 -8.16
C HIS A 379 2.51 0.84 -9.56
N THR A 380 3.46 -0.06 -9.74
CA THR A 380 3.74 -0.73 -11.01
C THR A 380 2.68 -1.77 -11.35
N GLN A 381 2.50 -2.07 -12.64
CA GLN A 381 1.41 -2.92 -13.13
C GLN A 381 1.83 -4.38 -13.35
N ASP A 382 3.12 -4.65 -13.56
CA ASP A 382 3.66 -5.99 -13.75
C ASP A 382 4.95 -6.21 -12.94
N ALA A 383 5.38 -7.46 -12.83
CA ALA A 383 6.52 -7.86 -12.02
C ALA A 383 7.86 -7.35 -12.60
N ALA A 384 8.01 -7.31 -13.93
CA ALA A 384 9.23 -6.84 -14.58
C ALA A 384 9.43 -5.35 -14.31
N GLN A 385 8.38 -4.53 -14.55
CA GLN A 385 8.39 -3.10 -14.21
C GLN A 385 8.62 -2.86 -12.72
N THR A 386 8.11 -3.74 -11.85
CA THR A 386 8.33 -3.66 -10.41
C THR A 386 9.82 -3.79 -10.07
N ILE A 387 10.49 -4.76 -10.65
CA ILE A 387 11.93 -4.98 -10.47
C ILE A 387 12.72 -3.78 -11.00
N ASP A 388 12.41 -3.33 -12.22
CA ASP A 388 13.07 -2.17 -12.82
C ASP A 388 12.86 -0.91 -11.99
N ARG A 389 11.63 -0.65 -11.52
CA ARG A 389 11.32 0.50 -10.68
C ARG A 389 12.13 0.56 -9.38
N VAL A 390 12.34 -0.59 -8.73
CA VAL A 390 13.19 -0.66 -7.52
C VAL A 390 14.64 -0.32 -7.84
N ILE A 391 15.14 -0.69 -9.01
CA ILE A 391 16.53 -0.47 -9.43
C ILE A 391 16.73 0.97 -9.90
N ASP A 392 15.82 1.50 -10.71
CA ASP A 392 15.96 2.78 -11.41
C ASP A 392 15.91 4.00 -10.50
N VAL A 393 15.43 3.84 -9.26
CA VAL A 393 15.49 4.91 -8.25
C VAL A 393 16.92 5.20 -7.81
N PHE A 394 17.85 4.24 -7.99
CA PHE A 394 19.26 4.38 -7.60
C PHE A 394 20.11 4.99 -8.71
N PRO A 395 21.16 5.77 -8.36
CA PRO A 395 22.16 6.24 -9.31
C PRO A 395 22.76 5.09 -10.13
N ALA A 396 23.11 5.36 -11.38
CA ALA A 396 23.56 4.35 -12.34
C ALA A 396 24.74 3.49 -11.82
N GLU A 397 25.67 4.12 -11.08
CA GLU A 397 26.84 3.45 -10.49
C GLU A 397 26.47 2.45 -9.36
N GLN A 398 25.30 2.61 -8.73
CA GLN A 398 24.83 1.73 -7.65
C GLN A 398 23.93 0.61 -8.17
N GLN A 399 23.32 0.75 -9.34
CA GLN A 399 22.31 -0.18 -9.86
C GLN A 399 22.83 -1.63 -9.97
N GLY A 400 24.08 -1.84 -10.32
CA GLY A 400 24.68 -3.18 -10.37
C GLY A 400 24.69 -3.89 -9.01
N GLN A 401 25.02 -3.15 -7.96
CA GLN A 401 24.97 -3.65 -6.57
C GLN A 401 23.52 -3.90 -6.15
N VAL A 402 22.62 -2.96 -6.42
CA VAL A 402 21.19 -3.08 -6.07
C VAL A 402 20.53 -4.26 -6.76
N ARG A 403 20.84 -4.55 -8.04
CA ARG A 403 20.37 -5.77 -8.71
C ARG A 403 20.77 -7.04 -7.95
N THR A 404 22.00 -7.09 -7.48
CA THR A 404 22.51 -8.24 -6.72
C THR A 404 21.80 -8.37 -5.37
N GLN A 405 21.61 -7.28 -4.65
CA GLN A 405 20.87 -7.22 -3.38
C GLN A 405 19.42 -7.61 -3.57
N LEU A 406 18.73 -6.98 -4.54
CA LEU A 406 17.33 -7.29 -4.83
C LEU A 406 17.15 -8.74 -5.25
N ALA A 407 18.00 -9.28 -6.12
CA ALA A 407 17.94 -10.69 -6.52
C ALA A 407 18.12 -11.66 -5.36
N THR A 408 18.82 -11.26 -4.30
CA THR A 408 18.99 -12.07 -3.08
C THR A 408 17.79 -11.93 -2.15
N ALA A 409 17.31 -10.71 -1.96
CA ALA A 409 16.26 -10.37 -1.00
C ALA A 409 14.85 -10.73 -1.49
N ILE A 410 14.54 -10.53 -2.78
CA ILE A 410 13.19 -10.71 -3.32
C ILE A 410 12.71 -12.14 -3.19
N GLN A 411 11.48 -12.33 -2.71
CA GLN A 411 10.79 -13.61 -2.60
C GLN A 411 9.61 -13.73 -3.56
N GLY A 412 8.92 -12.63 -3.81
CA GLY A 412 7.83 -12.60 -4.75
C GLY A 412 7.30 -11.21 -5.03
N VAL A 413 6.55 -11.12 -6.13
CA VAL A 413 5.79 -9.93 -6.51
C VAL A 413 4.37 -10.37 -6.81
N LEU A 414 3.39 -9.65 -6.27
CA LEU A 414 1.97 -9.80 -6.54
C LEU A 414 1.47 -8.51 -7.17
N CYS A 415 1.21 -8.50 -8.47
CA CYS A 415 0.59 -7.35 -9.12
C CYS A 415 -0.93 -7.57 -9.17
N GLN A 416 -1.72 -6.53 -8.88
CA GLN A 416 -3.19 -6.65 -8.77
C GLN A 416 -3.93 -5.55 -9.52
N ALA A 417 -5.06 -5.94 -10.12
CA ALA A 417 -6.09 -5.05 -10.62
C ALA A 417 -7.47 -5.48 -10.09
N LEU A 418 -8.37 -4.51 -9.92
CA LEU A 418 -9.77 -4.77 -9.54
C LEU A 418 -10.69 -4.41 -10.69
N LEU A 419 -11.51 -5.36 -11.12
CA LEU A 419 -12.48 -5.20 -12.19
C LEU A 419 -13.91 -5.36 -11.66
N PRO A 420 -14.90 -4.67 -12.26
CA PRO A 420 -16.31 -4.91 -11.94
C PRO A 420 -16.70 -6.36 -12.22
N ARG A 421 -17.46 -6.97 -11.30
CA ARG A 421 -18.00 -8.31 -11.52
C ARG A 421 -19.09 -8.30 -12.59
N ALA A 422 -19.14 -9.36 -13.39
CA ALA A 422 -20.20 -9.59 -14.38
C ALA A 422 -21.39 -10.37 -13.78
N ASP A 423 -21.15 -11.15 -12.73
CA ASP A 423 -22.10 -12.06 -12.08
C ASP A 423 -22.83 -11.44 -10.87
N GLY A 424 -22.57 -10.16 -10.56
CA GLY A 424 -23.23 -9.49 -9.44
C GLY A 424 -22.53 -8.21 -8.97
N PRO A 425 -22.97 -7.63 -7.86
CA PRO A 425 -22.35 -6.44 -7.29
C PRO A 425 -20.95 -6.77 -6.71
N GLY A 426 -20.05 -5.76 -6.74
CA GLY A 426 -18.69 -5.88 -6.21
C GLY A 426 -17.64 -5.93 -7.29
N ARG A 427 -16.44 -6.39 -6.90
CA ARG A 427 -15.26 -6.43 -7.77
C ARG A 427 -14.60 -7.80 -7.71
N ALA A 428 -14.05 -8.25 -8.82
CA ALA A 428 -13.15 -9.39 -8.91
C ALA A 428 -11.71 -8.89 -8.94
N VAL A 429 -10.79 -9.64 -8.33
CA VAL A 429 -9.37 -9.35 -8.37
C VAL A 429 -8.71 -10.14 -9.49
N ALA A 430 -7.98 -9.46 -10.37
CA ALA A 430 -7.05 -10.08 -11.30
C ALA A 430 -5.63 -9.89 -10.76
N VAL A 431 -4.80 -10.93 -10.84
CA VAL A 431 -3.44 -10.89 -10.30
C VAL A 431 -2.41 -11.53 -11.20
N GLU A 432 -1.22 -10.95 -11.21
CA GLU A 432 0.01 -11.59 -11.67
C GLU A 432 0.81 -12.02 -10.44
N VAL A 433 1.32 -13.26 -10.44
CA VAL A 433 2.07 -13.84 -9.33
C VAL A 433 3.45 -14.27 -9.80
N MET A 434 4.49 -13.61 -9.27
CA MET A 434 5.88 -13.98 -9.46
C MET A 434 6.47 -14.58 -8.19
N LEU A 435 6.99 -15.78 -8.26
CA LEU A 435 7.83 -16.37 -7.22
C LEU A 435 9.31 -16.26 -7.62
N ALA A 436 10.16 -15.81 -6.73
CA ALA A 436 11.56 -15.55 -7.01
C ALA A 436 12.39 -16.85 -7.11
N THR A 437 12.18 -17.60 -8.18
CA THR A 437 12.96 -18.80 -8.51
C THR A 437 14.43 -18.47 -8.79
N PRO A 438 15.36 -19.45 -8.75
CA PRO A 438 16.76 -19.21 -9.14
C PRO A 438 16.91 -18.62 -10.54
N ALA A 439 16.04 -18.98 -11.49
CA ALA A 439 16.04 -18.44 -12.84
C ALA A 439 15.69 -16.96 -12.83
N ILE A 440 14.60 -16.54 -12.16
CA ILE A 440 14.19 -15.15 -12.05
C ILE A 440 15.25 -14.33 -11.32
N ARG A 441 15.83 -14.83 -10.22
CA ARG A 441 16.92 -14.15 -9.52
C ARG A 441 18.14 -13.93 -10.43
N ASN A 442 18.42 -14.86 -11.35
CA ASN A 442 19.49 -14.71 -12.33
C ASN A 442 19.17 -13.61 -13.35
N LEU A 443 17.93 -13.60 -13.88
CA LEU A 443 17.48 -12.56 -14.82
C LEU A 443 17.59 -11.16 -14.18
N ILE A 444 17.25 -11.01 -12.91
CA ILE A 444 17.38 -9.74 -12.17
C ILE A 444 18.85 -9.32 -12.10
N ARG A 445 19.77 -10.24 -11.73
CA ARG A 445 21.22 -9.94 -11.65
C ARG A 445 21.80 -9.51 -12.98
N GLU A 446 21.37 -10.16 -14.08
CA GLU A 446 21.84 -9.89 -15.42
C GLU A 446 21.15 -8.67 -16.09
N GLY A 447 20.16 -8.06 -15.44
CA GLY A 447 19.37 -6.95 -16.02
C GLY A 447 18.48 -7.37 -17.20
N LYS A 448 18.07 -8.64 -17.25
CA LYS A 448 17.22 -9.21 -18.30
C LYS A 448 15.75 -9.31 -17.84
N THR A 449 15.24 -8.26 -17.24
CA THR A 449 13.88 -8.21 -16.64
C THR A 449 12.78 -8.48 -17.65
N HIS A 450 12.97 -8.10 -18.94
CA HIS A 450 12.06 -8.39 -20.04
C HIS A 450 11.79 -9.90 -20.25
N GLN A 451 12.64 -10.80 -19.75
CA GLN A 451 12.45 -12.26 -19.83
C GLN A 451 11.67 -12.82 -18.64
N ILE A 452 11.34 -12.00 -17.63
CA ILE A 452 10.58 -12.44 -16.46
C ILE A 452 9.21 -12.96 -16.87
N HIS A 453 8.51 -12.30 -17.80
CA HIS A 453 7.20 -12.72 -18.29
C HIS A 453 7.21 -14.16 -18.81
N THR A 454 8.18 -14.54 -19.64
CA THR A 454 8.34 -15.93 -20.12
C THR A 454 8.59 -16.91 -18.96
N SER A 455 9.33 -16.47 -17.93
CA SER A 455 9.58 -17.29 -16.74
C SER A 455 8.33 -17.48 -15.89
N LEU A 456 7.44 -16.48 -15.84
CA LEU A 456 6.13 -16.59 -15.17
C LEU A 456 5.27 -17.66 -15.84
N GLN A 457 5.17 -17.63 -17.17
CA GLN A 457 4.41 -18.63 -17.95
C GLN A 457 4.95 -20.05 -17.74
N ALA A 458 6.27 -20.23 -17.73
CA ALA A 458 6.90 -21.51 -17.48
C ALA A 458 6.72 -22.00 -16.03
N GLY A 459 6.45 -21.10 -15.09
CA GLY A 459 6.31 -21.38 -13.67
C GLY A 459 4.89 -21.68 -13.18
N ALA A 460 3.95 -21.92 -14.07
CA ALA A 460 2.55 -22.17 -13.71
C ALA A 460 2.37 -23.33 -12.72
N SER A 461 3.16 -24.40 -12.86
CA SER A 461 3.14 -25.54 -11.92
C SER A 461 3.57 -25.21 -10.49
N MET A 462 4.27 -24.08 -10.30
CA MET A 462 4.66 -23.55 -8.99
C MET A 462 3.65 -22.52 -8.44
N GLY A 463 2.59 -22.22 -9.18
CA GLY A 463 1.59 -21.23 -8.84
C GLY A 463 1.91 -19.82 -9.31
N MET A 464 2.90 -19.64 -10.21
CA MET A 464 3.10 -18.40 -10.94
C MET A 464 2.06 -18.25 -12.05
N GLN A 465 1.65 -17.02 -12.32
CA GLN A 465 0.74 -16.72 -13.43
C GLN A 465 0.94 -15.28 -13.91
N THR A 466 0.67 -15.04 -15.19
CA THR A 466 0.66 -13.68 -15.75
C THR A 466 -0.71 -13.03 -15.55
N MET A 467 -0.76 -11.71 -15.63
CA MET A 467 -2.02 -10.96 -15.58
C MET A 467 -2.99 -11.45 -16.66
N ASP A 468 -2.51 -11.63 -17.90
CA ASP A 468 -3.33 -12.05 -19.04
C ASP A 468 -3.92 -13.45 -18.87
N GLN A 469 -3.17 -14.38 -18.22
CA GLN A 469 -3.70 -15.71 -17.88
C GLN A 469 -4.86 -15.62 -16.92
N HIS A 470 -4.72 -14.88 -15.82
CA HIS A 470 -5.78 -14.76 -14.82
C HIS A 470 -7.00 -13.99 -15.35
N LEU A 471 -6.79 -12.92 -16.12
CA LEU A 471 -7.90 -12.23 -16.81
C LEU A 471 -8.69 -13.16 -17.72
N ALA A 472 -7.99 -14.01 -18.49
CA ALA A 472 -8.62 -14.97 -19.39
C ALA A 472 -9.41 -16.06 -18.62
N GLU A 473 -8.94 -16.51 -17.47
CA GLU A 473 -9.65 -17.41 -16.57
C GLU A 473 -10.94 -16.77 -16.05
N LEU A 474 -10.85 -15.55 -15.49
CA LEU A 474 -12.00 -14.82 -14.97
C LEU A 474 -13.08 -14.53 -16.04
N VAL A 475 -12.67 -14.27 -17.28
CA VAL A 475 -13.61 -14.11 -18.41
C VAL A 475 -14.28 -15.44 -18.78
N LYS A 476 -13.54 -16.56 -18.80
CA LYS A 476 -14.10 -17.90 -19.07
C LYS A 476 -15.08 -18.35 -17.99
N GLU A 477 -14.80 -18.00 -16.73
CA GLU A 477 -15.68 -18.26 -15.58
C GLU A 477 -16.91 -17.35 -15.56
N GLY A 478 -16.95 -16.30 -16.41
CA GLY A 478 -18.01 -15.29 -16.41
C GLY A 478 -17.97 -14.34 -15.22
N ALA A 479 -16.86 -14.30 -14.48
CA ALA A 479 -16.69 -13.43 -13.31
C ALA A 479 -16.52 -11.96 -13.69
N ILE A 480 -15.94 -11.67 -14.87
CA ILE A 480 -15.73 -10.32 -15.40
C ILE A 480 -16.12 -10.25 -16.88
N HIS A 481 -16.47 -9.05 -17.33
CA HIS A 481 -16.72 -8.81 -18.75
C HIS A 481 -15.41 -8.74 -19.55
N TYR A 482 -15.45 -9.26 -20.78
CA TYR A 482 -14.33 -9.26 -21.70
C TYR A 482 -13.75 -7.86 -21.96
N ASP A 483 -14.61 -6.86 -22.15
CA ASP A 483 -14.17 -5.50 -22.50
C ASP A 483 -13.30 -4.87 -21.40
N TYR A 484 -13.66 -5.06 -20.14
CA TYR A 484 -12.84 -4.60 -19.01
C TYR A 484 -11.50 -5.37 -18.91
N ALA A 485 -11.51 -6.66 -19.26
CA ALA A 485 -10.28 -7.46 -19.24
C ALA A 485 -9.29 -7.01 -20.32
N VAL A 486 -9.76 -6.65 -21.52
CA VAL A 486 -8.93 -6.14 -22.62
C VAL A 486 -8.24 -4.83 -22.24
N GLU A 487 -8.89 -3.95 -21.48
CA GLU A 487 -8.32 -2.66 -21.04
C GLU A 487 -7.12 -2.86 -20.08
N ILE A 488 -7.10 -3.97 -19.36
CA ILE A 488 -6.05 -4.28 -18.37
C ILE A 488 -4.98 -5.22 -18.93
N ALA A 489 -5.30 -5.99 -19.97
CA ALA A 489 -4.39 -6.97 -20.55
C ALA A 489 -3.08 -6.35 -21.04
N HIS A 490 -1.95 -6.98 -20.71
CA HIS A 490 -0.62 -6.54 -21.16
C HIS A 490 -0.40 -6.85 -22.64
N SER A 491 -0.88 -8.00 -23.10
CA SER A 491 -0.90 -8.38 -24.51
C SER A 491 -2.30 -8.82 -24.92
N VAL A 492 -2.99 -7.95 -25.67
CA VAL A 492 -4.36 -8.24 -26.18
C VAL A 492 -4.36 -9.50 -27.05
N GLU A 493 -3.32 -9.75 -27.82
CA GLU A 493 -3.19 -10.95 -28.67
C GLU A 493 -3.11 -12.21 -27.83
N GLU A 494 -2.24 -12.21 -26.80
CA GLU A 494 -2.08 -13.35 -25.91
C GLU A 494 -3.35 -13.57 -25.07
N PHE A 495 -3.90 -12.51 -24.51
CA PHE A 495 -5.16 -12.57 -23.77
C PHE A 495 -6.28 -13.18 -24.64
N ASN A 496 -6.44 -12.74 -25.90
CA ASN A 496 -7.44 -13.29 -26.81
C ASN A 496 -7.23 -14.77 -27.10
N ARG A 497 -5.98 -15.17 -27.29
CA ARG A 497 -5.63 -16.59 -27.48
C ARG A 497 -6.01 -17.41 -26.23
N LEU A 498 -5.68 -16.90 -25.04
CA LEU A 498 -5.99 -17.54 -23.77
C LEU A 498 -7.50 -17.56 -23.50
N ALA A 499 -8.23 -16.49 -23.80
CA ALA A 499 -9.68 -16.40 -23.64
C ALA A 499 -10.48 -17.21 -24.68
N GLY A 500 -9.82 -17.87 -25.66
CA GLY A 500 -10.47 -18.64 -26.72
C GLY A 500 -11.10 -17.79 -27.82
N ARG A 501 -10.68 -16.51 -27.96
CA ARG A 501 -11.20 -15.56 -28.96
C ARG A 501 -10.19 -15.21 -30.06
N ALA A 502 -9.18 -16.03 -30.27
CA ALA A 502 -8.09 -15.79 -31.23
C ALA A 502 -8.56 -15.52 -32.69
N ASN A 503 -9.80 -15.83 -33.04
CA ASN A 503 -10.36 -15.65 -34.38
C ASN A 503 -11.39 -14.51 -34.48
N ALA A 504 -11.58 -13.68 -33.47
CA ALA A 504 -12.61 -12.61 -33.47
C ALA A 504 -12.18 -11.31 -34.21
N GLN A 505 -10.95 -11.27 -34.73
CA GLN A 505 -10.43 -10.16 -35.53
C GLN A 505 -10.09 -10.65 -36.96
N ARG A 506 -11.13 -10.93 -37.75
CA ARG A 506 -11.05 -10.93 -39.21
C ARG A 506 -12.30 -10.33 -39.78
#